data_d0463e49074443ca2448574422087099
#
_entry.id   d0463e49074443ca2448574422087099
#
_cell.length_a   1.000
_cell.length_b   1.000
_cell.length_c   1.000
_cell.angle_alpha   90.00
_cell.angle_beta   90.00
_cell.angle_gamma   90.00
#
_symmetry.space_group_name_H-M   'P 1'
#
loop_
_entity.id
_entity.type
_entity.pdbx_description
1 polymer ?
#
loop_
_entity_poly.entity_id
_entity_poly.type
_entity_poly.pdbx_seq_one_letter_code
_entity_poly.pdbx_strand_id
1 'polypeptide(L)'
;MPFNGDCHPFDCLSLRALDDLGAVYGLFKTDLPFRPNHYTCLFVGQTNNLRARLLEHYTNPSIAGVTHFFAEAGASEPQRKLREMELISEFNPPGNSAIRGC
;
A
#
# COMPACT_ATOMS: atom_id res chain seq x y z
N MET A 1 7.98 1.51 -12.24
CA MET A 1 7.37 1.06 -10.97
C MET A 1 6.65 -0.26 -11.16
N PRO A 2 6.84 -1.23 -10.26
CA PRO A 2 6.10 -2.50 -10.31
C PRO A 2 4.59 -2.33 -10.09
N PHE A 3 4.16 -1.33 -9.33
CA PHE A 3 2.73 -1.03 -9.20
C PHE A 3 2.20 -0.34 -10.45
N ASN A 4 1.04 -0.80 -10.93
CA ASN A 4 0.37 -0.26 -12.12
C ASN A 4 -0.65 0.79 -11.73
N GLY A 5 -0.27 1.76 -10.96
CA GLY A 5 -1.17 2.80 -10.52
C GLY A 5 -0.42 4.07 -10.18
N ASP A 6 -1.18 5.11 -9.91
CA ASP A 6 -0.61 6.39 -9.54
C ASP A 6 -0.22 6.39 -8.06
N CYS A 7 0.77 7.20 -7.74
CA CYS A 7 1.15 7.47 -6.36
C CYS A 7 0.21 8.52 -5.79
N HIS A 8 -0.34 8.24 -4.63
CA HIS A 8 -1.27 9.15 -3.94
C HIS A 8 -0.74 9.49 -2.56
N PRO A 9 -0.97 10.73 -2.08
CA PRO A 9 -0.60 11.07 -0.70
C PRO A 9 -1.46 10.27 0.28
N PHE A 10 -0.83 9.84 1.37
CA PHE A 10 -1.50 9.07 2.41
C PHE A 10 -2.09 10.04 3.44
N ASP A 11 -3.21 10.66 3.10
CA ASP A 11 -3.90 11.61 3.96
C ASP A 11 -5.41 11.34 3.95
N CYS A 12 -6.09 11.94 4.92
CA CYS A 12 -7.51 11.67 5.15
C CYS A 12 -8.38 12.02 3.93
N LEU A 13 -8.10 13.13 3.27
CA LEU A 13 -8.90 13.54 2.10
C LEU A 13 -8.73 12.60 0.93
N SER A 14 -7.49 12.22 0.64
CA SER A 14 -7.20 11.29 -0.45
C SER A 14 -7.83 9.92 -0.19
N LEU A 15 -7.77 9.43 1.04
CA LEU A 15 -8.32 8.13 1.40
C LEU A 15 -9.84 8.11 1.33
N ARG A 16 -10.49 9.18 1.75
CA ARG A 16 -11.95 9.29 1.71
C ARG A 16 -12.50 9.36 0.29
N ALA A 17 -11.68 9.83 -0.65
CA ALA A 17 -12.06 9.91 -2.05
C ALA A 17 -11.96 8.58 -2.78
N LEU A 18 -11.37 7.55 -2.18
CA LEU A 18 -11.22 6.25 -2.81
C LEU A 18 -12.54 5.50 -2.88
N ASP A 19 -12.68 4.71 -3.94
CA ASP A 19 -13.75 3.72 -4.02
C ASP A 19 -13.40 2.54 -3.10
N ASP A 20 -14.42 1.95 -2.47
CA ASP A 20 -14.23 0.83 -1.55
C ASP A 20 -14.26 -0.49 -2.31
N LEU A 21 -13.22 -0.70 -3.11
CA LEU A 21 -13.07 -1.85 -4.00
C LEU A 21 -12.03 -2.82 -3.47
N GLY A 22 -12.06 -4.04 -4.01
CA GLY A 22 -10.95 -4.98 -3.81
C GLY A 22 -9.71 -4.49 -4.53
N ALA A 23 -8.56 -4.53 -3.87
CA ALA A 23 -7.31 -4.02 -4.44
C ALA A 23 -6.09 -4.60 -3.75
N VAL A 24 -4.97 -4.57 -4.47
CA VAL A 24 -3.64 -4.73 -3.89
C VAL A 24 -3.10 -3.32 -3.68
N TYR A 25 -2.48 -3.07 -2.54
CA TYR A 25 -1.96 -1.75 -2.23
C TYR A 25 -0.56 -1.84 -1.62
N GLY A 26 0.16 -0.74 -1.72
CA GLY A 26 1.47 -0.61 -1.10
C GLY A 26 1.56 0.69 -0.32
N LEU A 27 2.13 0.62 0.88
CA LEU A 27 2.38 1.77 1.73
C LEU A 27 3.85 2.16 1.60
N PHE A 28 4.10 3.42 1.29
CA PHE A 28 5.43 3.91 0.97
C PHE A 28 5.76 5.16 1.77
N LYS A 29 7.04 5.45 1.90
CA LYS A 29 7.49 6.75 2.38
C LYS A 29 8.45 7.36 1.37
N THR A 30 8.47 8.69 1.29
CA THR A 30 9.48 9.39 0.52
C THR A 30 10.77 9.47 1.33
N ASP A 31 11.89 9.12 0.71
CA ASP A 31 13.16 9.13 1.41
C ASP A 31 13.66 10.54 1.67
N LEU A 32 13.48 11.43 0.68
CA LEU A 32 13.90 12.83 0.79
C LEU A 32 12.84 13.73 0.16
N PRO A 33 12.54 14.88 0.78
CA PRO A 33 11.53 15.80 0.24
C PRO A 33 11.85 16.34 -1.15
N PHE A 34 13.12 16.39 -1.52
CA PHE A 34 13.55 16.93 -2.81
C PHE A 34 13.70 15.88 -3.89
N ARG A 35 13.40 14.62 -3.60
CA ARG A 35 13.51 13.52 -4.56
C ARG A 35 12.18 12.80 -4.66
N PRO A 36 11.23 13.38 -5.42
CA PRO A 36 9.86 12.86 -5.44
C PRO A 36 9.72 11.45 -6.02
N ASN A 37 10.74 10.95 -6.71
CA ASN A 37 10.70 9.61 -7.29
C ASN A 37 11.41 8.55 -6.42
N HIS A 38 11.85 8.92 -5.23
CA HIS A 38 12.53 8.01 -4.31
C HIS A 38 11.58 7.60 -3.18
N TYR A 39 10.96 6.44 -3.37
CA TYR A 39 10.02 5.89 -2.40
C TYR A 39 10.55 4.57 -1.85
N THR A 40 10.41 4.39 -0.55
CA THR A 40 10.70 3.11 0.11
C THR A 40 9.39 2.41 0.41
N CYS A 41 9.25 1.18 -0.04
CA CYS A 41 8.06 0.37 0.24
C CYS A 41 8.13 -0.15 1.66
N LEU A 42 7.11 0.16 2.46
CA LEU A 42 7.03 -0.24 3.86
C LEU A 42 6.16 -1.47 4.06
N PHE A 43 5.13 -1.64 3.25
CA PHE A 43 4.16 -2.72 3.40
C PHE A 43 3.40 -2.92 2.10
N VAL A 44 3.09 -4.18 1.77
CA VAL A 44 2.21 -4.54 0.66
C VAL A 44 1.10 -5.43 1.21
N GLY A 45 -0.14 -5.14 0.83
CA GLY A 45 -1.29 -5.93 1.26
C GLY A 45 -2.32 -6.05 0.16
N GLN A 46 -3.34 -6.89 0.39
CA GLN A 46 -4.51 -6.94 -0.45
C GLN A 46 -5.75 -6.89 0.45
N THR A 47 -6.84 -6.40 -0.10
CA THR A 47 -8.08 -6.24 0.65
C THR A 47 -9.28 -6.31 -0.28
N ASN A 48 -10.44 -6.66 0.27
CA ASN A 48 -11.70 -6.57 -0.45
C ASN A 48 -12.30 -5.15 -0.35
N ASN A 49 -11.78 -4.32 0.54
CA ASN A 49 -12.33 -3.00 0.84
C ASN A 49 -11.18 -2.00 1.01
N LEU A 50 -10.72 -1.46 -0.11
CA LEU A 50 -9.53 -0.60 -0.15
C LEU A 50 -9.64 0.62 0.77
N ARG A 51 -10.72 1.39 0.63
CA ARG A 51 -10.91 2.61 1.43
C ARG A 51 -10.93 2.31 2.92
N ALA A 52 -11.73 1.33 3.32
CA ALA A 52 -11.84 0.96 4.73
C ALA A 52 -10.50 0.50 5.30
N ARG A 53 -9.76 -0.29 4.54
CA ARG A 53 -8.47 -0.81 4.99
C ARG A 53 -7.42 0.28 5.13
N LEU A 54 -7.34 1.19 4.16
CA LEU A 54 -6.38 2.29 4.22
C LEU A 54 -6.73 3.29 5.31
N LEU A 55 -8.01 3.56 5.53
CA LEU A 55 -8.45 4.41 6.65
C LEU A 55 -8.10 3.77 8.00
N GLU A 56 -8.21 2.44 8.10
CA GLU A 56 -7.79 1.72 9.29
C GLU A 56 -6.28 1.89 9.53
N HIS A 57 -5.46 1.76 8.49
CA HIS A 57 -4.03 2.01 8.60
C HIS A 57 -3.73 3.45 9.01
N TYR A 58 -4.53 4.39 8.54
CA TYR A 58 -4.33 5.81 8.82
C TYR A 58 -4.69 6.16 10.26
N THR A 59 -5.83 5.65 10.75
CA THR A 59 -6.33 5.98 12.09
C THR A 59 -5.68 5.15 13.19
N ASN A 60 -5.19 3.96 12.84
CA ASN A 60 -4.63 3.02 13.79
C ASN A 60 -3.35 2.41 13.22
N PRO A 61 -2.29 3.22 13.02
CA PRO A 61 -1.13 2.80 12.26
C PRO A 61 -0.30 1.74 12.98
N SER A 62 -0.12 0.60 12.30
CA SER A 62 0.86 -0.41 12.68
C SER A 62 2.16 -0.25 11.91
N ILE A 63 2.15 0.55 10.86
CA ILE A 63 3.30 0.83 10.01
C ILE A 63 3.61 2.33 10.12
N ALA A 64 4.77 2.65 10.68
CA ALA A 64 5.15 4.05 10.90
C ALA A 64 5.78 4.67 9.65
N GLY A 65 5.59 5.97 9.48
CA GLY A 65 6.31 6.75 8.47
C GLY A 65 5.69 6.75 7.09
N VAL A 66 4.49 6.22 6.92
CA VAL A 66 3.82 6.19 5.61
C VAL A 66 3.48 7.61 5.15
N THR A 67 3.92 7.97 3.96
CA THR A 67 3.61 9.27 3.35
C THR A 67 2.77 9.16 2.09
N HIS A 68 2.87 8.03 1.38
CA HIS A 68 2.20 7.80 0.11
C HIS A 68 1.73 6.36 0.00
N PHE A 69 0.81 6.12 -0.94
CA PHE A 69 0.37 4.76 -1.23
C PHE A 69 0.14 4.59 -2.73
N PHE A 70 0.24 3.34 -3.18
CA PHE A 70 -0.16 2.90 -4.51
C PHE A 70 -1.24 1.84 -4.36
N ALA A 71 -2.13 1.73 -5.35
CA ALA A 71 -3.17 0.71 -5.34
C ALA A 71 -3.46 0.22 -6.75
N GLU A 72 -3.74 -1.09 -6.86
CA GLU A 72 -4.18 -1.73 -8.10
C GLU A 72 -5.52 -2.38 -7.82
N ALA A 73 -6.58 -1.88 -8.45
CA ALA A 73 -7.95 -2.36 -8.26
C ALA A 73 -8.41 -3.20 -9.47
N GLY A 74 -9.53 -3.88 -9.29
CA GLY A 74 -10.22 -4.54 -10.39
C GLY A 74 -9.93 -6.02 -10.61
N ALA A 75 -8.97 -6.59 -9.88
CA ALA A 75 -8.67 -8.02 -9.99
C ALA A 75 -9.51 -8.84 -9.01
N SER A 76 -9.67 -10.13 -9.28
CA SER A 76 -10.32 -11.05 -8.36
C SER A 76 -9.45 -11.29 -7.13
N GLU A 77 -10.03 -11.82 -6.06
CA GLU A 77 -9.27 -12.10 -4.84
C GLU A 77 -8.08 -13.03 -5.06
N PRO A 78 -8.21 -14.16 -5.79
CA PRO A 78 -7.05 -15.01 -6.07
C PRO A 78 -5.96 -14.28 -6.85
N GLN A 79 -6.33 -13.45 -7.81
CA GLN A 79 -5.37 -12.67 -8.59
C GLN A 79 -4.67 -11.63 -7.72
N ARG A 80 -5.41 -11.00 -6.81
CA ARG A 80 -4.85 -10.03 -5.88
C ARG A 80 -3.83 -10.67 -4.93
N LYS A 81 -4.11 -11.89 -4.47
CA LYS A 81 -3.18 -12.63 -3.61
C LYS A 81 -1.88 -12.97 -4.32
N LEU A 82 -1.97 -13.39 -5.58
CA LEU A 82 -0.79 -13.65 -6.40
C LEU A 82 0.02 -12.37 -6.61
N ARG A 83 -0.67 -11.29 -6.94
CA ARG A 83 -0.03 -10.00 -7.15
C ARG A 83 0.64 -9.48 -5.88
N GLU A 84 0.00 -9.65 -4.74
CA GLU A 84 0.57 -9.31 -3.45
C GLU A 84 1.89 -10.05 -3.22
N MET A 85 1.90 -11.35 -3.49
CA MET A 85 3.10 -12.18 -3.34
C MET A 85 4.24 -11.71 -4.26
N GLU A 86 3.91 -11.37 -5.51
CA GLU A 86 4.88 -10.82 -6.45
C GLU A 86 5.50 -9.53 -5.93
N LEU A 87 4.66 -8.62 -5.44
CA LEU A 87 5.13 -7.32 -4.95
C LEU A 87 5.92 -7.44 -3.65
N ILE A 88 5.52 -8.34 -2.77
CA ILE A 88 6.28 -8.61 -1.55
C ILE A 88 7.67 -9.14 -1.90
N SER A 89 7.74 -10.04 -2.86
CA SER A 89 9.02 -10.58 -3.33
C SER A 89 9.89 -9.51 -3.96
N GLU A 90 9.28 -8.62 -4.75
CA GLU A 90 9.98 -7.53 -5.44
C GLU A 90 10.54 -6.50 -4.46
N PHE A 91 9.72 -6.04 -3.52
CA PHE A 91 10.10 -4.97 -2.61
C PHE A 91 10.70 -5.44 -1.30
N ASN A 92 10.37 -6.65 -0.87
CA ASN A 92 10.77 -7.20 0.43
C ASN A 92 10.52 -6.19 1.57
N PRO A 93 9.29 -5.68 1.72
CA PRO A 93 9.03 -4.57 2.63
C PRO A 93 9.13 -4.99 4.10
N PRO A 94 9.72 -4.14 4.95
CA PRO A 94 9.94 -4.49 6.35
C PRO A 94 8.65 -4.71 7.15
N GLY A 95 7.57 -4.00 6.81
CA GLY A 95 6.28 -4.17 7.48
C GLY A 95 5.72 -5.57 7.33
N ASN A 96 5.89 -6.17 6.16
CA ASN A 96 5.42 -7.53 5.92
C ASN A 96 6.25 -8.54 6.70
N SER A 97 7.56 -8.34 6.77
CA SER A 97 8.44 -9.22 7.55
C SER A 97 8.10 -9.18 9.04
N ALA A 98 7.83 -7.99 9.57
CA ALA A 98 7.46 -7.84 10.98
C ALA A 98 6.15 -8.56 11.31
N ILE A 99 5.16 -8.48 10.41
CA ILE A 99 3.87 -9.13 10.60
C ILE A 99 4.01 -10.66 10.49
N ARG A 100 4.81 -11.13 9.54
CA ARG A 100 5.01 -12.56 9.31
C ARG A 100 5.84 -13.23 10.38
N GLY A 101 6.70 -12.47 11.03
CA GLY A 101 7.54 -12.99 12.08
C GLY A 101 6.82 -13.35 13.35
N CYS A 102 5.55 -13.09 13.38
CA CYS A 102 4.71 -13.42 14.53
C CYS A 102 4.42 -14.90 14.64
#